data_1fa705e1dcd4f06e650af501a140fb96
#
_entry.id   1fa705e1dcd4f06e650af501a140fb96
#
_cell.length_a   1.000
_cell.length_b   1.000
_cell.length_c   1.000
_cell.angle_alpha   90.00
_cell.angle_beta   90.00
_cell.angle_gamma   90.00
#
_symmetry.space_group_name_H-M   'P 1'
#
loop_
_entity.id
_entity.type
_entity.pdbx_description
1 polymer ?
#
loop_
_entity_poly.entity_id
_entity_poly.type
_entity_poly.pdbx_seq_one_letter_code
_entity_poly.pdbx_strand_id
1 'polypeptide(L)'
;CSAPMCDAFLTLAYTDRGLTCFLVPRFKPDGSQNRLMVMRLKNKLGNKANASSEIEYDHTWAARVGEEGRGVPTIIEMVNHTRLDCVIGVVGQMRAGFSQAIHHAQHRAAFGKPLIDQPLMRNVLADLAIESEAATTLMLRLAGAYDRGEQAFARIATAIGKYWVCKRAPVFAHEALECLGGAGYVEEAPMARLFRESPL
;
A
#
# COMPACT_ATOMS: atom_id res chain seq x y z
N CYS A 1 11.22 3.90 6.30
CA CYS A 1 10.90 3.16 7.52
C CYS A 1 9.91 3.95 8.37
N SER A 2 8.90 3.27 8.92
CA SER A 2 7.86 3.86 9.80
C SER A 2 8.23 3.72 11.29
N ALA A 3 9.52 3.68 11.61
CA ALA A 3 10.03 3.45 12.97
C ALA A 3 9.39 4.35 14.06
N PRO A 4 9.05 5.64 13.80
CA PRO A 4 8.39 6.46 14.82
C PRO A 4 7.02 5.92 15.27
N MET A 5 6.38 5.07 14.44
CA MET A 5 5.06 4.49 14.70
C MET A 5 5.11 3.03 15.15
N CYS A 6 6.28 2.37 15.05
CA CYS A 6 6.43 0.94 15.32
C CYS A 6 6.95 0.70 16.73
N ASP A 7 6.49 -0.38 17.37
CA ASP A 7 7.10 -0.88 18.62
C ASP A 7 8.40 -1.65 18.36
N ALA A 8 8.49 -2.28 17.17
CA ALA A 8 9.69 -2.94 16.69
C ALA A 8 9.70 -2.98 15.17
N PHE A 9 10.87 -3.12 14.55
CA PHE A 9 11.02 -3.26 13.11
C PHE A 9 12.24 -4.11 12.75
N LEU A 10 12.23 -4.66 11.56
CA LEU A 10 13.36 -5.41 11.01
C LEU A 10 14.30 -4.47 10.26
N THR A 11 15.60 -4.72 10.41
CA THR A 11 16.67 -4.04 9.67
C THR A 11 17.73 -5.01 9.23
N LEU A 12 18.55 -4.60 8.27
CA LEU A 12 19.72 -5.34 7.84
C LEU A 12 20.98 -4.59 8.26
N ALA A 13 21.92 -5.30 8.84
CA ALA A 13 23.24 -4.78 9.19
C ALA A 13 24.31 -5.82 8.91
N TYR A 14 25.55 -5.35 8.73
CA TYR A 14 26.70 -6.25 8.51
C TYR A 14 27.22 -6.79 9.84
N THR A 15 27.55 -8.07 9.83
CA THR A 15 28.37 -8.74 10.83
C THR A 15 29.62 -9.28 10.16
N ASP A 16 30.51 -9.92 10.91
CA ASP A 16 31.71 -10.58 10.36
C ASP A 16 31.38 -11.65 9.33
N ARG A 17 30.17 -12.23 9.39
CA ARG A 17 29.70 -13.27 8.47
C ARG A 17 28.84 -12.73 7.32
N GLY A 18 28.65 -11.40 7.23
CA GLY A 18 27.91 -10.75 6.16
C GLY A 18 26.59 -10.13 6.60
N LEU A 19 25.76 -9.80 5.62
CA LEU A 19 24.51 -9.08 5.84
C LEU A 19 23.49 -9.94 6.60
N THR A 20 23.09 -9.48 7.77
CA THR A 20 22.29 -10.24 8.75
C THR A 20 21.02 -9.45 9.09
N CYS A 21 19.92 -10.14 9.37
CA CYS A 21 18.65 -9.54 9.77
C CYS A 21 18.58 -9.37 11.29
N PHE A 22 18.07 -8.20 11.72
CA PHE A 22 17.91 -7.86 13.13
C PHE A 22 16.50 -7.30 13.39
N LEU A 23 15.96 -7.68 14.55
CA LEU A 23 14.79 -7.04 15.15
C LEU A 23 15.26 -5.91 16.07
N VAL A 24 14.82 -4.71 15.81
CA VAL A 24 15.12 -3.51 16.60
C VAL A 24 13.84 -3.08 17.32
N PRO A 25 13.72 -3.28 18.63
CA PRO A 25 12.56 -2.83 19.40
C PRO A 25 12.74 -1.38 19.86
N ARG A 26 11.62 -0.72 20.17
CA ARG A 26 11.59 0.61 20.79
C ARG A 26 12.11 0.59 22.22
N PHE A 27 11.79 -0.45 22.96
CA PHE A 27 12.24 -0.68 24.31
C PHE A 27 13.10 -1.93 24.37
N LYS A 28 14.19 -1.86 25.12
CA LYS A 28 15.06 -3.02 25.38
C LYS A 28 14.39 -4.04 26.31
N PRO A 29 14.92 -5.29 26.39
CA PRO A 29 14.38 -6.30 27.30
C PRO A 29 14.36 -5.87 28.78
N ASP A 30 15.21 -4.95 29.19
CA ASP A 30 15.27 -4.38 30.54
C ASP A 30 14.22 -3.28 30.78
N GLY A 31 13.35 -3.00 29.80
CA GLY A 31 12.34 -1.94 29.84
C GLY A 31 12.86 -0.53 29.56
N SER A 32 14.16 -0.33 29.40
CA SER A 32 14.71 0.97 29.05
C SER A 32 14.51 1.30 27.57
N GLN A 33 14.40 2.58 27.24
CA GLN A 33 14.25 3.02 25.85
C GLN A 33 15.51 2.69 25.05
N ASN A 34 15.30 2.12 23.85
CA ASN A 34 16.38 1.85 22.93
C ASN A 34 16.87 3.15 22.25
N ARG A 35 18.14 3.17 21.88
CA ARG A 35 18.76 4.34 21.22
C ARG A 35 18.45 4.30 19.71
N LEU A 36 17.49 5.14 19.31
CA LEU A 36 17.09 5.35 17.92
C LEU A 36 17.02 6.85 17.65
N MET A 37 17.72 7.29 16.62
CA MET A 37 17.70 8.70 16.23
C MET A 37 16.87 8.86 14.97
N VAL A 38 15.71 9.52 15.11
CA VAL A 38 14.87 9.92 13.97
C VAL A 38 15.42 11.23 13.43
N MET A 39 16.07 11.19 12.26
CA MET A 39 16.75 12.34 11.67
C MET A 39 15.75 13.28 11.01
N ARG A 40 14.81 12.75 10.26
CA ARG A 40 13.73 13.54 9.65
C ARG A 40 12.55 12.67 9.22
N LEU A 41 11.38 13.28 9.13
CA LEU A 41 10.21 12.73 8.44
C LEU A 41 10.29 13.08 6.95
N LYS A 42 9.96 12.10 6.08
CA LYS A 42 9.95 12.32 4.64
C LYS A 42 8.73 13.14 4.22
N ASN A 43 8.94 14.18 3.42
CA ASN A 43 7.84 14.89 2.75
C ASN A 43 7.45 14.11 1.50
N LYS A 44 6.29 13.45 1.53
CA LYS A 44 5.83 12.53 0.50
C LYS A 44 4.69 13.12 -0.31
N LEU A 45 4.49 12.63 -1.53
CA LEU A 45 3.34 12.96 -2.38
C LEU A 45 2.01 12.56 -1.71
N GLY A 46 1.95 11.32 -1.23
CA GLY A 46 0.79 10.74 -0.55
C GLY A 46 1.19 9.94 0.68
N ASN A 47 0.24 9.20 1.27
CA ASN A 47 0.44 8.39 2.49
C ASN A 47 1.10 9.20 3.63
N LYS A 48 0.66 10.46 3.79
CA LYS A 48 1.27 11.41 4.73
C LYS A 48 1.03 11.05 6.18
N ALA A 49 -0.05 10.31 6.46
CA ALA A 49 -0.34 9.81 7.81
C ALA A 49 0.70 8.80 8.31
N ASN A 50 1.38 8.09 7.40
CA ASN A 50 2.46 7.19 7.76
C ASN A 50 3.76 7.99 7.95
N ALA A 51 4.31 8.00 9.16
CA ALA A 51 5.53 8.72 9.54
C ALA A 51 6.80 8.04 8.99
N SER A 52 6.94 8.02 7.65
CA SER A 52 8.17 7.52 7.01
C SER A 52 9.36 8.41 7.36
N SER A 53 10.41 7.81 7.90
CA SER A 53 11.55 8.53 8.47
C SER A 53 12.89 7.96 8.02
N GLU A 54 13.93 8.76 8.20
CA GLU A 54 15.32 8.35 8.17
C GLU A 54 15.78 8.13 9.60
N ILE A 55 16.45 6.98 9.83
CA ILE A 55 16.85 6.52 11.15
C ILE A 55 18.37 6.34 11.15
N GLU A 56 19.01 6.81 12.20
CA GLU A 56 20.40 6.47 12.52
C GLU A 56 20.45 5.58 13.76
N TYR A 57 21.39 4.64 13.73
CA TYR A 57 21.67 3.72 14.80
C TYR A 57 22.98 4.11 15.47
N ASP A 58 22.94 4.38 16.77
CA ASP A 58 24.11 4.63 17.58
C ASP A 58 24.03 3.76 18.83
N HIS A 59 24.83 2.71 18.90
CA HIS A 59 24.78 1.73 19.98
C HIS A 59 23.37 1.17 20.24
N THR A 60 22.58 1.04 19.16
CA THR A 60 21.21 0.54 19.20
C THR A 60 21.20 -0.95 19.49
N TRP A 61 20.46 -1.34 20.52
CA TRP A 61 20.27 -2.76 20.84
C TRP A 61 19.38 -3.42 19.78
N ALA A 62 19.75 -4.61 19.34
CA ALA A 62 19.00 -5.40 18.37
C ALA A 62 19.15 -6.89 18.66
N ALA A 63 18.10 -7.66 18.41
CA ALA A 63 18.14 -9.11 18.42
C ALA A 63 18.32 -9.66 17.01
N ARG A 64 19.22 -10.62 16.84
CA ARG A 64 19.41 -11.30 15.55
C ARG A 64 18.19 -12.15 15.21
N VAL A 65 17.75 -12.10 13.95
CA VAL A 65 16.70 -12.93 13.38
C VAL A 65 17.28 -13.81 12.28
N GLY A 66 17.13 -15.12 12.43
CA GLY A 66 17.65 -16.10 11.50
C GLY A 66 19.19 -16.29 11.61
N GLU A 67 19.77 -16.83 10.55
CA GLU A 67 21.20 -17.14 10.47
C GLU A 67 22.02 -15.91 10.09
N GLU A 68 23.21 -15.81 10.68
CA GLU A 68 24.17 -14.75 10.37
C GLU A 68 24.67 -14.86 8.92
N GLY A 69 24.75 -13.74 8.22
CA GLY A 69 25.08 -13.70 6.80
C GLY A 69 23.90 -14.03 5.85
N ARG A 70 22.72 -14.37 6.38
CA ARG A 70 21.52 -14.71 5.59
C ARG A 70 20.39 -13.69 5.76
N GLY A 71 20.73 -12.44 5.98
CA GLY A 71 19.74 -11.38 6.25
C GLY A 71 18.73 -11.16 5.13
N VAL A 72 19.16 -11.16 3.86
CA VAL A 72 18.25 -10.95 2.72
C VAL A 72 17.22 -12.08 2.60
N PRO A 73 17.57 -13.37 2.56
CA PRO A 73 16.56 -14.43 2.57
C PRO A 73 15.58 -14.33 3.75
N THR A 74 16.07 -13.99 4.93
CA THR A 74 15.26 -13.86 6.14
C THR A 74 14.24 -12.72 6.04
N ILE A 75 14.66 -11.51 5.62
CA ILE A 75 13.76 -10.35 5.56
C ILE A 75 12.77 -10.43 4.38
N ILE A 76 13.08 -11.21 3.35
CA ILE A 76 12.19 -11.39 2.18
C ILE A 76 10.87 -12.08 2.56
N GLU A 77 10.82 -12.87 3.61
CA GLU A 77 9.57 -13.43 4.12
C GLU A 77 8.59 -12.31 4.51
N MET A 78 9.06 -11.34 5.30
CA MET A 78 8.27 -10.16 5.65
C MET A 78 7.91 -9.33 4.41
N VAL A 79 8.85 -9.15 3.46
CA VAL A 79 8.63 -8.38 2.24
C VAL A 79 7.52 -8.99 1.38
N ASN A 80 7.36 -10.30 1.33
CA ASN A 80 6.25 -10.94 0.61
C ASN A 80 4.89 -10.58 1.21
N HIS A 81 4.77 -10.56 2.54
CA HIS A 81 3.57 -10.07 3.21
C HIS A 81 3.32 -8.58 2.93
N THR A 82 4.35 -7.75 2.98
CA THR A 82 4.24 -6.32 2.63
C THR A 82 3.78 -6.11 1.17
N ARG A 83 4.21 -6.96 0.24
CA ARG A 83 3.71 -6.93 -1.15
C ARG A 83 2.23 -7.27 -1.23
N LEU A 84 1.76 -8.25 -0.46
CA LEU A 84 0.33 -8.54 -0.35
C LEU A 84 -0.44 -7.36 0.23
N ASP A 85 0.09 -6.73 1.29
CA ASP A 85 -0.51 -5.52 1.89
C ASP A 85 -0.62 -4.37 0.87
N CYS A 86 0.38 -4.19 0.00
CA CYS A 86 0.28 -3.23 -1.10
C CYS A 86 -0.89 -3.55 -2.05
N VAL A 87 -1.09 -4.84 -2.39
CA VAL A 87 -2.23 -5.25 -3.23
C VAL A 87 -3.54 -4.92 -2.53
N ILE A 88 -3.68 -5.29 -1.25
CA ILE A 88 -4.90 -5.07 -0.46
C ILE A 88 -5.21 -3.57 -0.35
N GLY A 89 -4.21 -2.76 0.00
CA GLY A 89 -4.38 -1.31 0.15
C GLY A 89 -4.79 -0.63 -1.15
N VAL A 90 -4.15 -0.99 -2.27
CA VAL A 90 -4.47 -0.41 -3.58
C VAL A 90 -5.84 -0.86 -4.09
N VAL A 91 -6.22 -2.11 -3.91
CA VAL A 91 -7.58 -2.59 -4.23
C VAL A 91 -8.63 -1.84 -3.43
N GLY A 92 -8.36 -1.59 -2.14
CA GLY A 92 -9.23 -0.75 -1.29
C GLY A 92 -9.38 0.68 -1.83
N GLN A 93 -8.28 1.29 -2.30
CA GLN A 93 -8.31 2.62 -2.92
C GLN A 93 -9.11 2.62 -4.24
N MET A 94 -8.91 1.62 -5.10
CA MET A 94 -9.69 1.46 -6.33
C MET A 94 -11.19 1.34 -6.02
N ARG A 95 -11.55 0.49 -5.05
CA ARG A 95 -12.96 0.33 -4.63
C ARG A 95 -13.55 1.63 -4.07
N ALA A 96 -12.79 2.36 -3.26
CA ALA A 96 -13.22 3.65 -2.72
C ALA A 96 -13.43 4.68 -3.84
N GLY A 97 -12.50 4.79 -4.80
CA GLY A 97 -12.62 5.67 -5.96
C GLY A 97 -13.84 5.36 -6.82
N PHE A 98 -14.05 4.07 -7.14
CA PHE A 98 -15.23 3.63 -7.88
C PHE A 98 -16.55 3.95 -7.14
N SER A 99 -16.58 3.72 -5.82
CA SER A 99 -17.77 4.03 -5.01
C SER A 99 -18.12 5.52 -5.02
N GLN A 100 -17.12 6.40 -5.00
CA GLN A 100 -17.33 7.85 -5.13
C GLN A 100 -17.82 8.22 -6.54
N ALA A 101 -17.24 7.66 -7.58
CA ALA A 101 -17.59 7.93 -8.97
C ALA A 101 -19.05 7.52 -9.27
N ILE A 102 -19.44 6.29 -8.89
CA ILE A 102 -20.80 5.81 -9.13
C ILE A 102 -21.85 6.58 -8.31
N HIS A 103 -21.54 6.88 -7.02
CA HIS A 103 -22.42 7.69 -6.19
C HIS A 103 -22.65 9.07 -6.80
N HIS A 104 -21.58 9.75 -7.21
CA HIS A 104 -21.68 11.06 -7.85
C HIS A 104 -22.52 10.99 -9.13
N ALA A 105 -22.27 10.00 -10.00
CA ALA A 105 -22.98 9.85 -11.26
C ALA A 105 -24.49 9.56 -11.08
N GLN A 106 -24.87 8.90 -9.99
CA GLN A 106 -26.28 8.65 -9.64
C GLN A 106 -27.02 9.91 -9.18
N HIS A 107 -26.33 10.85 -8.53
CA HIS A 107 -26.97 12.00 -7.89
C HIS A 107 -26.75 13.32 -8.65
N ARG A 108 -25.75 13.41 -9.51
CA ARG A 108 -25.46 14.58 -10.32
C ARG A 108 -26.18 14.51 -11.66
N ALA A 109 -27.00 15.51 -11.96
CA ALA A 109 -27.62 15.66 -13.28
C ALA A 109 -26.90 16.73 -14.11
N ALA A 110 -26.75 16.48 -15.39
CA ALA A 110 -26.28 17.42 -16.40
C ALA A 110 -26.91 17.08 -17.77
N PHE A 111 -27.09 18.06 -18.63
CA PHE A 111 -27.72 17.88 -19.95
C PHE A 111 -29.08 17.16 -19.89
N GLY A 112 -29.88 17.51 -18.89
CA GLY A 112 -31.28 17.10 -18.74
C GLY A 112 -31.49 15.72 -18.08
N LYS A 113 -30.44 15.01 -17.64
CA LYS A 113 -30.58 13.70 -16.97
C LYS A 113 -29.42 13.41 -16.03
N PRO A 114 -29.55 12.41 -15.11
CA PRO A 114 -28.43 11.97 -14.28
C PRO A 114 -27.22 11.54 -15.12
N LEU A 115 -26.00 11.76 -14.59
CA LEU A 115 -24.78 11.38 -15.30
C LEU A 115 -24.70 9.88 -15.59
N ILE A 116 -25.20 9.04 -14.68
CA ILE A 116 -25.24 7.59 -14.86
C ILE A 116 -26.06 7.16 -16.09
N ASP A 117 -27.00 8.00 -16.56
CA ASP A 117 -27.81 7.74 -17.75
C ASP A 117 -27.14 8.24 -19.05
N GLN A 118 -26.00 8.91 -18.95
CA GLN A 118 -25.23 9.31 -20.12
C GLN A 118 -24.46 8.10 -20.67
N PRO A 119 -24.50 7.82 -22.01
CA PRO A 119 -23.87 6.63 -22.57
C PRO A 119 -22.35 6.57 -22.31
N LEU A 120 -21.65 7.69 -22.42
CA LEU A 120 -20.20 7.73 -22.18
C LEU A 120 -19.87 7.44 -20.71
N MET A 121 -20.61 8.04 -19.77
CA MET A 121 -20.44 7.80 -18.34
C MET A 121 -20.68 6.32 -17.98
N ARG A 122 -21.68 5.69 -18.60
CA ARG A 122 -21.94 4.25 -18.43
C ARG A 122 -20.74 3.38 -18.83
N ASN A 123 -20.11 3.70 -19.97
CA ASN A 123 -18.93 2.97 -20.44
C ASN A 123 -17.78 3.13 -19.43
N VAL A 124 -17.47 4.36 -19.02
CA VAL A 124 -16.40 4.62 -18.03
C VAL A 124 -16.67 3.89 -16.71
N LEU A 125 -17.88 3.97 -16.18
CA LEU A 125 -18.26 3.29 -14.93
C LEU A 125 -18.22 1.76 -15.08
N ALA A 126 -18.56 1.21 -16.25
CA ALA A 126 -18.47 -0.22 -16.51
C ALA A 126 -17.01 -0.70 -16.52
N ASP A 127 -16.11 0.05 -17.16
CA ASP A 127 -14.67 -0.26 -17.18
C ASP A 127 -14.08 -0.19 -15.77
N LEU A 128 -14.39 0.84 -14.99
CA LEU A 128 -13.98 0.97 -13.59
C LEU A 128 -14.52 -0.19 -12.72
N ALA A 129 -15.78 -0.60 -12.94
CA ALA A 129 -16.38 -1.72 -12.23
C ALA A 129 -15.63 -3.03 -12.49
N ILE A 130 -15.38 -3.33 -13.77
CA ILE A 130 -14.67 -4.57 -14.19
C ILE A 130 -13.25 -4.58 -13.62
N GLU A 131 -12.52 -3.48 -13.71
CA GLU A 131 -11.17 -3.37 -13.14
C GLU A 131 -11.15 -3.56 -11.62
N SER A 132 -12.06 -2.92 -10.91
CA SER A 132 -12.18 -3.03 -9.45
C SER A 132 -12.52 -4.47 -9.03
N GLU A 133 -13.44 -5.14 -9.72
CA GLU A 133 -13.80 -6.55 -9.44
C GLU A 133 -12.67 -7.51 -9.77
N ALA A 134 -11.96 -7.31 -10.89
CA ALA A 134 -10.81 -8.12 -11.26
C ALA A 134 -9.68 -8.00 -10.21
N ALA A 135 -9.37 -6.77 -9.77
CA ALA A 135 -8.37 -6.52 -8.74
C ALA A 135 -8.78 -7.13 -7.40
N THR A 136 -10.06 -7.02 -7.02
CA THR A 136 -10.61 -7.61 -5.79
C THR A 136 -10.52 -9.13 -5.81
N THR A 137 -10.91 -9.75 -6.91
CA THR A 137 -10.85 -11.20 -7.10
C THR A 137 -9.41 -11.72 -7.01
N LEU A 138 -8.47 -11.02 -7.65
CA LEU A 138 -7.04 -11.35 -7.56
C LEU A 138 -6.53 -11.24 -6.13
N MET A 139 -6.84 -10.14 -5.44
CA MET A 139 -6.46 -9.91 -4.04
C MET A 139 -6.95 -11.05 -3.13
N LEU A 140 -8.24 -11.41 -3.22
CA LEU A 140 -8.82 -12.49 -2.42
C LEU A 140 -8.20 -13.85 -2.76
N ARG A 141 -7.89 -14.09 -4.04
CA ARG A 141 -7.20 -15.34 -4.46
C ARG A 141 -5.80 -15.41 -3.86
N LEU A 142 -5.07 -14.28 -3.82
CA LEU A 142 -3.74 -14.21 -3.20
C LEU A 142 -3.82 -14.41 -1.69
N ALA A 143 -4.70 -13.71 -0.99
CA ALA A 143 -4.89 -13.87 0.46
C ALA A 143 -5.22 -15.33 0.81
N GLY A 144 -6.16 -15.95 0.09
CA GLY A 144 -6.49 -17.36 0.27
C GLY A 144 -5.34 -18.34 -0.04
N ALA A 145 -4.36 -17.94 -0.85
CA ALA A 145 -3.16 -18.76 -1.07
C ALA A 145 -2.25 -18.79 0.16
N TYR A 146 -2.13 -17.68 0.88
CA TYR A 146 -1.42 -17.63 2.15
C TYR A 146 -2.12 -18.47 3.22
N ASP A 147 -3.44 -18.33 3.34
CA ASP A 147 -4.25 -19.12 4.31
C ASP A 147 -4.14 -20.63 4.10
N ARG A 148 -4.08 -21.07 2.83
CA ARG A 148 -3.97 -22.48 2.46
C ARG A 148 -2.53 -23.00 2.38
N GLY A 149 -1.53 -22.16 2.64
CA GLY A 149 -0.13 -22.56 2.55
C GLY A 149 0.37 -22.87 1.14
N GLU A 150 -0.23 -22.30 0.10
CA GLU A 150 0.15 -22.49 -1.31
C GLU A 150 1.43 -21.69 -1.64
N GLN A 151 2.56 -22.02 -1.00
CA GLN A 151 3.77 -21.22 -0.97
C GLN A 151 4.33 -20.86 -2.36
N ALA A 152 4.41 -21.83 -3.27
CA ALA A 152 4.95 -21.61 -4.61
C ALA A 152 4.08 -20.62 -5.41
N PHE A 153 2.75 -20.77 -5.34
CA PHE A 153 1.82 -19.84 -5.97
C PHE A 153 1.86 -18.47 -5.33
N ALA A 154 1.76 -18.38 -4.01
CA ALA A 154 1.79 -17.12 -3.26
C ALA A 154 3.05 -16.31 -3.58
N ARG A 155 4.22 -16.95 -3.61
CA ARG A 155 5.51 -16.30 -3.91
C ARG A 155 5.54 -15.62 -5.27
N ILE A 156 5.09 -16.30 -6.32
CA ILE A 156 5.13 -15.79 -7.70
C ILE A 156 3.97 -14.83 -7.94
N ALA A 157 2.75 -15.26 -7.61
CA ALA A 157 1.54 -14.52 -7.92
C ALA A 157 1.42 -13.22 -7.14
N THR A 158 1.95 -13.13 -5.90
CA THR A 158 1.97 -11.88 -5.13
C THR A 158 2.85 -10.82 -5.79
N ALA A 159 4.03 -11.20 -6.31
CA ALA A 159 4.92 -10.26 -7.00
C ALA A 159 4.27 -9.73 -8.29
N ILE A 160 3.66 -10.60 -9.07
CA ILE A 160 2.94 -10.25 -10.31
C ILE A 160 1.70 -9.41 -9.99
N GLY A 161 0.90 -9.83 -9.00
CA GLY A 161 -0.30 -9.13 -8.56
C GLY A 161 0.00 -7.73 -8.07
N LYS A 162 1.05 -7.57 -7.23
CA LYS A 162 1.51 -6.26 -6.76
C LYS A 162 1.86 -5.35 -7.94
N TYR A 163 2.65 -5.84 -8.89
CA TYR A 163 3.00 -5.07 -10.08
C TYR A 163 1.75 -4.67 -10.88
N TRP A 164 0.89 -5.63 -11.17
CA TRP A 164 -0.29 -5.41 -12.01
C TRP A 164 -1.26 -4.40 -11.39
N VAL A 165 -1.64 -4.59 -10.12
CA VAL A 165 -2.60 -3.73 -9.43
C VAL A 165 -2.04 -2.32 -9.23
N CYS A 166 -0.81 -2.19 -8.68
CA CYS A 166 -0.22 -0.89 -8.42
C CYS A 166 0.06 -0.08 -9.70
N LYS A 167 0.33 -0.77 -10.83
CA LYS A 167 0.55 -0.07 -12.12
C LYS A 167 -0.74 0.47 -12.73
N ARG A 168 -1.88 -0.16 -12.45
CA ARG A 168 -3.19 0.26 -12.99
C ARG A 168 -3.86 1.32 -12.11
N ALA A 169 -3.59 1.32 -10.83
CA ALA A 169 -4.23 2.20 -9.86
C ALA A 169 -4.17 3.70 -10.20
N PRO A 170 -3.05 4.29 -10.67
CA PRO A 170 -3.02 5.71 -11.02
C PRO A 170 -3.97 6.09 -12.15
N VAL A 171 -4.04 5.28 -13.20
CA VAL A 171 -4.97 5.51 -14.32
C VAL A 171 -6.40 5.35 -13.84
N PHE A 172 -6.68 4.29 -13.07
CA PHE A 172 -7.99 4.06 -12.48
C PHE A 172 -8.45 5.22 -11.58
N ALA A 173 -7.58 5.70 -10.69
CA ALA A 173 -7.89 6.79 -9.77
C ALA A 173 -8.12 8.11 -10.52
N HIS A 174 -7.40 8.34 -11.62
CA HIS A 174 -7.58 9.49 -12.50
C HIS A 174 -8.95 9.47 -13.17
N GLU A 175 -9.32 8.37 -13.84
CA GLU A 175 -10.65 8.21 -14.45
C GLU A 175 -11.79 8.37 -13.43
N ALA A 176 -11.64 7.76 -12.25
CA ALA A 176 -12.62 7.91 -11.19
C ALA A 176 -12.74 9.36 -10.70
N LEU A 177 -11.64 10.10 -10.61
CA LEU A 177 -11.61 11.52 -10.25
C LEU A 177 -12.32 12.36 -11.32
N GLU A 178 -12.07 12.11 -12.60
CA GLU A 178 -12.69 12.83 -13.72
C GLU A 178 -14.22 12.65 -13.74
N CYS A 179 -14.74 11.50 -13.30
CA CYS A 179 -16.19 11.28 -13.17
C CYS A 179 -16.88 12.32 -12.25
N LEU A 180 -16.15 12.91 -11.29
CA LEU A 180 -16.68 13.92 -10.38
C LEU A 180 -16.54 15.36 -10.92
N GLY A 181 -15.84 15.54 -12.04
CA GLY A 181 -15.54 16.88 -12.58
C GLY A 181 -14.73 17.71 -11.56
N GLY A 182 -15.01 19.00 -11.45
CA GLY A 182 -14.32 19.90 -10.52
C GLY A 182 -14.35 19.44 -9.05
N ALA A 183 -15.42 18.77 -8.63
CA ALA A 183 -15.53 18.22 -7.27
C ALA A 183 -14.50 17.10 -6.98
N GLY A 184 -14.03 16.38 -8.01
CA GLY A 184 -12.98 15.38 -7.86
C GLY A 184 -11.57 15.97 -7.65
N TYR A 185 -11.36 17.22 -8.06
CA TYR A 185 -10.06 17.87 -8.09
C TYR A 185 -9.74 18.73 -6.85
N VAL A 186 -10.74 18.98 -5.99
CA VAL A 186 -10.58 19.79 -4.79
C VAL A 186 -10.22 18.94 -3.57
N GLU A 187 -9.45 19.53 -2.64
CA GLU A 187 -8.95 18.81 -1.45
C GLU A 187 -10.04 18.43 -0.44
N GLU A 188 -11.19 19.11 -0.48
CA GLU A 188 -12.36 18.83 0.37
C GLU A 188 -13.00 17.48 0.03
N ALA A 189 -12.78 16.98 -1.20
CA ALA A 189 -13.25 15.68 -1.65
C ALA A 189 -12.14 14.61 -1.52
N PRO A 190 -12.51 13.34 -1.30
CA PRO A 190 -11.52 12.27 -1.07
C PRO A 190 -10.69 11.92 -2.32
N MET A 191 -11.15 12.28 -3.53
CA MET A 191 -10.54 11.84 -4.77
C MET A 191 -9.15 12.43 -5.02
N ALA A 192 -8.91 13.69 -4.66
CA ALA A 192 -7.58 14.31 -4.77
C ALA A 192 -6.53 13.54 -3.95
N ARG A 193 -6.88 13.13 -2.73
CA ARG A 193 -6.02 12.29 -1.89
C ARG A 193 -5.84 10.88 -2.46
N LEU A 194 -6.92 10.21 -2.88
CA LEU A 194 -6.84 8.88 -3.47
C LEU A 194 -5.93 8.87 -4.70
N PHE A 195 -6.04 9.89 -5.56
CA PHE A 195 -5.18 10.03 -6.73
C PHE A 195 -3.70 10.19 -6.34
N ARG A 196 -3.38 11.06 -5.35
CA ARG A 196 -1.99 11.21 -4.86
C ARG A 196 -1.42 9.96 -4.22
N GLU A 197 -2.24 9.13 -3.61
CA GLU A 197 -1.81 7.89 -2.93
C GLU A 197 -1.74 6.69 -3.88
N SER A 198 -2.34 6.78 -5.07
CA SER A 198 -2.40 5.67 -6.03
C SER A 198 -1.06 5.23 -6.63
N PRO A 199 0.01 6.08 -6.78
CA PRO A 199 1.31 5.67 -7.30
C PRO A 199 2.19 4.96 -6.25
N LEU A 200 1.73 3.99 -5.52
CA LEU A 200 2.49 3.26 -4.50
C LEU A 200 3.19 2.00 -5.02
#